data_d8abf53ddfa313fabbd6b0f916072769
#
_entry.id   d8abf53ddfa313fabbd6b0f916072769
#
_cell.length_a   1.000
_cell.length_b   1.000
_cell.length_c   1.000
_cell.angle_alpha   90.00
_cell.angle_beta   90.00
_cell.angle_gamma   90.00
#
_symmetry.space_group_name_H-M   'P 1'
#
loop_
_entity.id
_entity.type
_entity.pdbx_description
1 polymer ?
#
loop_
_entity_poly.entity_id
_entity_poly.type
_entity_poly.pdbx_seq_one_letter_code
_entity_poly.pdbx_strand_id
1 'polypeptide(L)'
;MNLSTLAQLGEFLGGIAVLITLIYLAVQIKQNTNALKRSSARETSMQNSLALRAQVDHAELIATGFDELNNLSVGERYRFDVIWAMWFQGFEQTLEDERLGLQSSEVTKPYKSLIRGILATPNGLQWWDERKGWFNASLQEEIEKLREEVTSGDLSPLSVHRVQTNESD
;
A
#
# COMPACT_ATOMS: atom_id res chain seq x y z
N MET A 1 -58.81 -12.59 28.97
CA MET A 1 -57.63 -13.05 28.20
C MET A 1 -56.93 -14.07 29.05
N ASN A 2 -56.71 -15.29 28.54
CA ASN A 2 -56.03 -16.35 29.31
C ASN A 2 -54.54 -16.06 29.42
N LEU A 3 -53.92 -16.40 30.57
CA LEU A 3 -52.50 -16.21 30.86
C LEU A 3 -51.60 -16.85 29.76
N SER A 4 -52.04 -17.99 29.22
CA SER A 4 -51.36 -18.68 28.11
C SER A 4 -51.33 -17.88 26.83
N THR A 5 -52.43 -17.18 26.51
CA THR A 5 -52.49 -16.32 25.31
C THR A 5 -51.59 -15.11 25.43
N LEU A 6 -51.47 -14.52 26.62
CA LEU A 6 -50.55 -13.45 26.92
C LEU A 6 -49.07 -13.89 26.80
N ALA A 7 -48.75 -15.09 27.30
CA ALA A 7 -47.40 -15.66 27.22
C ALA A 7 -46.99 -15.90 25.75
N GLN A 8 -47.88 -16.50 24.92
CA GLN A 8 -47.66 -16.72 23.47
C GLN A 8 -47.44 -15.40 22.70
N LEU A 9 -48.23 -14.38 23.06
CA LEU A 9 -48.09 -13.07 22.42
C LEU A 9 -46.75 -12.41 22.82
N GLY A 10 -46.34 -12.54 24.08
CA GLY A 10 -45.07 -12.05 24.57
C GLY A 10 -43.87 -12.74 23.89
N GLU A 11 -43.94 -14.07 23.72
CA GLU A 11 -42.91 -14.85 23.01
C GLU A 11 -42.82 -14.44 21.51
N PHE A 12 -43.95 -14.30 20.82
CA PHE A 12 -44.02 -13.86 19.44
C PHE A 12 -43.41 -12.44 19.25
N LEU A 13 -43.83 -11.49 20.11
CA LEU A 13 -43.34 -10.13 20.07
C LEU A 13 -41.85 -10.07 20.41
N GLY A 14 -41.39 -10.88 21.39
CA GLY A 14 -39.96 -11.03 21.74
C GLY A 14 -39.13 -11.55 20.57
N GLY A 15 -39.64 -12.56 19.86
CA GLY A 15 -38.98 -13.09 18.66
C GLY A 15 -38.85 -12.03 17.55
N ILE A 16 -39.90 -11.24 17.29
CA ILE A 16 -39.85 -10.13 16.32
C ILE A 16 -38.81 -9.07 16.77
N ALA A 17 -38.81 -8.69 18.04
CA ALA A 17 -37.87 -7.67 18.55
C ALA A 17 -36.42 -8.11 18.40
N VAL A 18 -36.12 -9.40 18.69
CA VAL A 18 -34.78 -9.98 18.45
C VAL A 18 -34.42 -9.93 16.97
N LEU A 19 -35.33 -10.30 16.05
CA LEU A 19 -35.06 -10.26 14.62
C LEU A 19 -34.77 -8.83 14.11
N ILE A 20 -35.53 -7.85 14.57
CA ILE A 20 -35.29 -6.43 14.24
C ILE A 20 -33.92 -6.00 14.75
N THR A 21 -33.55 -6.38 15.96
CA THR A 21 -32.25 -6.05 16.54
C THR A 21 -31.10 -6.66 15.73
N LEU A 22 -31.23 -7.92 15.29
CA LEU A 22 -30.22 -8.59 14.47
C LEU A 22 -30.06 -7.89 13.10
N ILE A 23 -31.15 -7.52 12.46
CA ILE A 23 -31.11 -6.74 11.20
C ILE A 23 -30.44 -5.39 11.42
N TYR A 24 -30.77 -4.70 12.48
CA TYR A 24 -30.16 -3.42 12.83
C TYR A 24 -28.63 -3.57 13.04
N LEU A 25 -28.21 -4.57 13.80
CA LEU A 25 -26.79 -4.86 14.01
C LEU A 25 -26.07 -5.21 12.71
N ALA A 26 -26.68 -6.01 11.83
CA ALA A 26 -26.10 -6.34 10.52
C ALA A 26 -25.89 -5.08 9.66
N VAL A 27 -26.86 -4.16 9.67
CA VAL A 27 -26.74 -2.86 8.97
C VAL A 27 -25.63 -2.01 9.58
N GLN A 28 -25.54 -1.95 10.91
CA GLN A 28 -24.46 -1.21 11.59
C GLN A 28 -23.08 -1.76 11.28
N ILE A 29 -22.90 -3.09 11.32
CA ILE A 29 -21.63 -3.74 10.96
C ILE A 29 -21.25 -3.37 9.53
N LYS A 30 -22.17 -3.44 8.57
CA LYS A 30 -21.94 -3.05 7.17
C LYS A 30 -21.53 -1.57 7.03
N GLN A 31 -22.19 -0.68 7.76
CA GLN A 31 -21.88 0.75 7.74
C GLN A 31 -20.48 1.03 8.33
N ASN A 32 -20.15 0.39 9.46
CA ASN A 32 -18.83 0.52 10.09
C ASN A 32 -17.71 0.00 9.17
N THR A 33 -17.90 -1.16 8.55
CA THR A 33 -16.95 -1.73 7.58
C THR A 33 -16.74 -0.77 6.40
N ASN A 34 -17.81 -0.19 5.86
CA ASN A 34 -17.69 0.78 4.78
C ASN A 34 -16.98 2.08 5.22
N ALA A 35 -17.19 2.52 6.45
CA ALA A 35 -16.49 3.67 7.00
C ALA A 35 -14.99 3.41 7.15
N LEU A 36 -14.60 2.23 7.64
CA LEU A 36 -13.20 1.79 7.73
C LEU A 36 -12.53 1.75 6.35
N LYS A 37 -13.20 1.15 5.34
CA LYS A 37 -12.69 1.11 3.96
C LYS A 37 -12.42 2.51 3.39
N ARG A 38 -13.34 3.46 3.62
CA ARG A 38 -13.17 4.85 3.18
C ARG A 38 -12.04 5.56 3.93
N SER A 39 -11.88 5.29 5.22
CA SER A 39 -10.81 5.86 6.03
C SER A 39 -9.44 5.37 5.56
N SER A 40 -9.28 4.06 5.37
CA SER A 40 -8.06 3.45 4.85
C SER A 40 -7.70 4.01 3.47
N ALA A 41 -8.65 4.06 2.52
CA ALA A 41 -8.38 4.62 1.19
C ALA A 41 -7.94 6.10 1.23
N ARG A 42 -8.51 6.90 2.15
CA ARG A 42 -8.12 8.31 2.33
C ARG A 42 -6.71 8.42 2.90
N GLU A 43 -6.38 7.60 3.88
CA GLU A 43 -5.06 7.56 4.51
C GLU A 43 -3.97 7.18 3.50
N THR A 44 -4.18 6.11 2.73
CA THR A 44 -3.29 5.71 1.64
C THR A 44 -3.09 6.84 0.63
N SER A 45 -4.17 7.51 0.21
CA SER A 45 -4.08 8.65 -0.72
C SER A 45 -3.28 9.82 -0.15
N MET A 46 -3.43 10.11 1.15
CA MET A 46 -2.67 11.17 1.81
C MET A 46 -1.19 10.82 1.91
N GLN A 47 -0.83 9.59 2.29
CA GLN A 47 0.55 9.12 2.35
C GLN A 47 1.22 9.18 0.97
N ASN A 48 0.52 8.72 -0.07
CA ASN A 48 1.01 8.81 -1.46
C ASN A 48 1.28 10.26 -1.88
N SER A 49 0.40 11.18 -1.52
CA SER A 49 0.57 12.59 -1.86
C SER A 49 1.80 13.19 -1.17
N LEU A 50 2.08 12.81 0.06
CA LEU A 50 3.30 13.22 0.78
C LEU A 50 4.56 12.65 0.15
N ALA A 51 4.56 11.35 -0.20
CA ALA A 51 5.69 10.69 -0.84
C ALA A 51 5.99 11.29 -2.23
N LEU A 52 4.95 11.54 -3.04
CA LEU A 52 5.08 12.21 -4.35
C LEU A 52 5.65 13.61 -4.20
N ARG A 53 5.16 14.39 -3.23
CA ARG A 53 5.67 15.73 -2.99
C ARG A 53 7.14 15.70 -2.59
N ALA A 54 7.54 14.80 -1.70
CA ALA A 54 8.94 14.64 -1.32
C ALA A 54 9.83 14.28 -2.52
N GLN A 55 9.35 13.46 -3.45
CA GLN A 55 10.09 13.14 -4.67
C GLN A 55 10.22 14.36 -5.60
N VAL A 56 9.16 15.15 -5.78
CA VAL A 56 9.21 16.34 -6.62
C VAL A 56 10.16 17.39 -6.02
N ASP A 57 10.08 17.60 -4.70
CA ASP A 57 10.92 18.57 -3.99
C ASP A 57 12.41 18.16 -3.98
N HIS A 58 12.72 16.88 -4.23
CA HIS A 58 14.07 16.33 -4.24
C HIS A 58 14.38 15.53 -5.52
N ALA A 59 13.83 15.96 -6.66
CA ALA A 59 13.94 15.21 -7.93
C ALA A 59 15.38 14.96 -8.37
N GLU A 60 16.27 15.95 -8.23
CA GLU A 60 17.69 15.82 -8.58
C GLU A 60 18.38 14.76 -7.70
N LEU A 61 18.12 14.78 -6.39
CA LEU A 61 18.66 13.79 -5.46
C LEU A 61 18.17 12.38 -5.83
N ILE A 62 16.91 12.23 -6.19
CA ILE A 62 16.32 10.95 -6.57
C ILE A 62 16.98 10.43 -7.86
N ALA A 63 17.16 11.30 -8.87
CA ALA A 63 17.84 10.94 -10.11
C ALA A 63 19.29 10.50 -9.84
N THR A 64 20.05 11.29 -9.09
CA THR A 64 21.44 10.95 -8.73
C THR A 64 21.53 9.64 -7.93
N GLY A 65 20.62 9.41 -6.99
CA GLY A 65 20.60 8.19 -6.19
C GLY A 65 20.32 6.93 -7.00
N PHE A 66 19.53 7.02 -8.08
CA PHE A 66 19.33 5.90 -8.99
C PHE A 66 20.55 5.62 -9.87
N ASP A 67 21.26 6.66 -10.30
CA ASP A 67 22.42 6.49 -11.16
C ASP A 67 23.69 6.17 -10.36
N GLU A 68 23.89 6.83 -9.22
CA GLU A 68 25.13 6.83 -8.46
C GLU A 68 24.92 6.75 -6.94
N LEU A 69 24.21 5.73 -6.47
CA LEU A 69 23.80 5.58 -5.06
C LEU A 69 24.99 5.71 -4.07
N ASN A 70 26.14 5.20 -4.44
CA ASN A 70 27.36 5.19 -3.59
C ASN A 70 28.10 6.55 -3.58
N ASN A 71 27.76 7.48 -4.48
CA ASN A 71 28.39 8.79 -4.57
C ASN A 71 27.63 9.85 -3.77
N LEU A 72 26.47 9.50 -3.21
CA LEU A 72 25.71 10.40 -2.35
C LEU A 72 26.48 10.69 -1.06
N SER A 73 26.53 11.96 -0.65
CA SER A 73 26.98 12.33 0.68
C SER A 73 26.09 11.70 1.77
N VAL A 74 26.55 11.62 2.99
CA VAL A 74 25.80 11.02 4.12
C VAL A 74 24.41 11.68 4.27
N GLY A 75 24.32 13.01 4.12
CA GLY A 75 23.04 13.72 4.24
C GLY A 75 22.11 13.48 3.07
N GLU A 76 22.63 13.37 1.86
CA GLU A 76 21.87 13.03 0.66
C GLU A 76 21.38 11.58 0.70
N ARG A 77 22.27 10.66 1.09
CA ARG A 77 21.91 9.27 1.28
C ARG A 77 20.78 9.10 2.29
N TYR A 78 20.85 9.77 3.42
CA TYR A 78 19.78 9.72 4.43
C TYR A 78 18.44 10.23 3.89
N ARG A 79 18.42 11.36 3.16
CA ARG A 79 17.19 11.87 2.54
C ARG A 79 16.63 10.90 1.50
N PHE A 80 17.50 10.36 0.66
CA PHE A 80 17.14 9.35 -0.33
C PHE A 80 16.51 8.13 0.33
N ASP A 81 17.16 7.60 1.38
CA ASP A 81 16.68 6.45 2.14
C ASP A 81 15.29 6.69 2.73
N VAL A 82 15.05 7.88 3.33
CA VAL A 82 13.75 8.22 3.93
C VAL A 82 12.66 8.35 2.87
N ILE A 83 12.95 9.00 1.74
CA ILE A 83 11.96 9.17 0.65
C ILE A 83 11.54 7.80 0.10
N TRP A 84 12.50 6.90 -0.10
CA TRP A 84 12.19 5.56 -0.57
C TRP A 84 11.47 4.72 0.49
N ALA A 85 11.89 4.83 1.74
CA ALA A 85 11.20 4.15 2.84
C ALA A 85 9.72 4.53 2.92
N MET A 86 9.33 5.78 2.63
CA MET A 86 7.93 6.20 2.60
C MET A 86 7.09 5.42 1.56
N TRP A 87 7.66 5.12 0.39
CA TRP A 87 6.98 4.33 -0.64
C TRP A 87 6.80 2.87 -0.23
N PHE A 88 7.83 2.27 0.32
CA PHE A 88 7.77 0.89 0.79
C PHE A 88 6.84 0.75 2.00
N GLN A 89 6.81 1.72 2.91
CA GLN A 89 5.84 1.77 4.02
C GLN A 89 4.41 1.93 3.52
N GLY A 90 4.18 2.77 2.51
CA GLY A 90 2.88 2.89 1.86
C GLY A 90 2.42 1.59 1.22
N PHE A 91 3.34 0.85 0.60
CA PHE A 91 3.05 -0.46 0.04
C PHE A 91 2.76 -1.50 1.14
N GLU A 92 3.56 -1.52 2.21
CA GLU A 92 3.36 -2.38 3.39
C GLU A 92 1.95 -2.21 3.98
N GLN A 93 1.53 -0.95 4.21
CA GLN A 93 0.19 -0.63 4.69
C GLN A 93 -0.89 -1.09 3.71
N THR A 94 -0.69 -0.86 2.41
CA THR A 94 -1.66 -1.25 1.38
C THR A 94 -1.82 -2.76 1.28
N LEU A 95 -0.73 -3.53 1.43
CA LEU A 95 -0.78 -5.01 1.50
C LEU A 95 -1.57 -5.49 2.73
N GLU A 96 -1.35 -4.87 3.88
CA GLU A 96 -2.09 -5.23 5.09
C GLU A 96 -3.58 -4.91 4.97
N ASP A 97 -3.93 -3.76 4.41
CA ASP A 97 -5.31 -3.37 4.14
C ASP A 97 -6.00 -4.32 3.15
N GLU A 98 -5.27 -4.82 2.15
CA GLU A 98 -5.77 -5.85 1.24
C GLU A 98 -6.04 -7.16 1.99
N ARG A 99 -5.12 -7.61 2.84
CA ARG A 99 -5.30 -8.82 3.66
C ARG A 99 -6.49 -8.73 4.60
N LEU A 100 -6.74 -7.56 5.18
CA LEU A 100 -7.88 -7.29 6.04
C LEU A 100 -9.19 -7.06 5.26
N GLY A 101 -9.16 -7.09 3.94
CA GLY A 101 -10.31 -6.82 3.09
C GLY A 101 -10.81 -5.38 3.13
N LEU A 102 -9.97 -4.45 3.59
CA LEU A 102 -10.25 -3.02 3.65
C LEU A 102 -10.06 -2.35 2.27
N GLN A 103 -9.11 -2.85 1.48
CA GLN A 103 -8.86 -2.41 0.10
C GLN A 103 -8.91 -3.59 -0.88
N SER A 104 -9.02 -3.28 -2.17
CA SER A 104 -8.96 -4.29 -3.24
C SER A 104 -7.54 -4.40 -3.78
N SER A 105 -7.20 -5.53 -4.41
CA SER A 105 -5.93 -5.74 -5.10
C SER A 105 -5.64 -4.73 -6.23
N GLU A 106 -6.65 -4.02 -6.71
CA GLU A 106 -6.46 -2.95 -7.70
C GLU A 106 -5.63 -1.78 -7.14
N VAL A 107 -5.66 -1.58 -5.82
CA VAL A 107 -4.89 -0.51 -5.15
C VAL A 107 -3.41 -0.91 -4.98
N THR A 108 -3.12 -2.20 -4.82
CA THR A 108 -1.73 -2.71 -4.68
C THR A 108 -1.00 -2.81 -6.02
N LYS A 109 -1.70 -2.98 -7.15
CA LYS A 109 -1.09 -3.12 -8.49
C LYS A 109 -0.13 -1.99 -8.88
N PRO A 110 -0.47 -0.69 -8.70
CA PRO A 110 0.45 0.40 -9.01
C PRO A 110 1.74 0.35 -8.18
N TYR A 111 1.63 -0.01 -6.89
CA TYR A 111 2.82 -0.20 -6.04
C TYR A 111 3.71 -1.34 -6.53
N LYS A 112 3.12 -2.49 -6.84
CA LYS A 112 3.86 -3.62 -7.41
C LYS A 112 4.60 -3.22 -8.69
N SER A 113 3.95 -2.47 -9.57
CA SER A 113 4.56 -1.98 -10.81
C SER A 113 5.72 -1.02 -10.54
N LEU A 114 5.55 -0.08 -9.61
CA LEU A 114 6.61 0.85 -9.20
C LEU A 114 7.81 0.09 -8.61
N ILE A 115 7.55 -0.80 -7.66
CA ILE A 115 8.60 -1.58 -6.98
C ILE A 115 9.37 -2.46 -7.97
N ARG A 116 8.69 -3.12 -8.92
CA ARG A 116 9.37 -3.87 -9.99
C ARG A 116 10.32 -2.99 -10.79
N GLY A 117 9.88 -1.77 -11.14
CA GLY A 117 10.73 -0.81 -11.82
C GLY A 117 11.97 -0.43 -11.03
N ILE A 118 11.85 -0.27 -9.71
CA ILE A 118 12.97 -0.01 -8.80
C ILE A 118 13.91 -1.21 -8.76
N LEU A 119 13.37 -2.42 -8.53
CA LEU A 119 14.15 -3.66 -8.44
C LEU A 119 14.83 -4.05 -9.76
N ALA A 120 14.36 -3.53 -10.89
CA ALA A 120 15.00 -3.71 -12.19
C ALA A 120 16.30 -2.88 -12.35
N THR A 121 16.58 -1.96 -11.41
CA THR A 121 17.81 -1.15 -11.42
C THR A 121 18.84 -1.71 -10.43
N PRO A 122 20.15 -1.71 -10.76
CA PRO A 122 21.18 -2.19 -9.84
C PRO A 122 21.18 -1.46 -8.50
N ASN A 123 21.01 -0.13 -8.52
CA ASN A 123 21.00 0.70 -7.31
C ASN A 123 19.72 0.51 -6.48
N GLY A 124 18.58 0.23 -7.11
CA GLY A 124 17.34 -0.11 -6.42
C GLY A 124 17.43 -1.46 -5.70
N LEU A 125 18.02 -2.47 -6.33
CA LEU A 125 18.31 -3.76 -5.69
C LEU A 125 19.28 -3.59 -4.52
N GLN A 126 20.39 -2.86 -4.71
CA GLN A 126 21.34 -2.58 -3.65
C GLN A 126 20.65 -1.88 -2.47
N TRP A 127 19.86 -0.86 -2.74
CA TRP A 127 19.12 -0.15 -1.71
C TRP A 127 18.20 -1.07 -0.92
N TRP A 128 17.44 -1.91 -1.61
CA TRP A 128 16.56 -2.89 -0.96
C TRP A 128 17.33 -3.84 -0.05
N ASP A 129 18.40 -4.45 -0.56
CA ASP A 129 19.21 -5.40 0.21
C ASP A 129 19.83 -4.78 1.47
N GLU A 130 20.18 -3.48 1.42
CA GLU A 130 20.69 -2.74 2.57
C GLU A 130 19.62 -2.31 3.58
N ARG A 131 18.36 -2.12 3.13
CA ARG A 131 17.29 -1.49 3.93
C ARG A 131 16.10 -2.41 4.23
N LYS A 132 16.02 -3.60 3.66
CA LYS A 132 14.91 -4.54 3.86
C LYS A 132 14.60 -4.83 5.33
N GLY A 133 15.60 -4.78 6.21
CA GLY A 133 15.39 -4.94 7.65
C GLY A 133 14.56 -3.82 8.32
N TRP A 134 14.23 -2.75 7.62
CA TRP A 134 13.35 -1.69 8.12
C TRP A 134 11.87 -2.05 8.01
N PHE A 135 11.54 -3.11 7.31
CA PHE A 135 10.17 -3.50 6.94
C PHE A 135 9.78 -4.85 7.53
N ASN A 136 8.47 -5.09 7.64
CA ASN A 136 7.97 -6.33 8.18
C ASN A 136 8.22 -7.54 7.26
N ALA A 137 8.09 -8.75 7.81
CA ALA A 137 8.34 -9.98 7.07
C ALA A 137 7.39 -10.17 5.87
N SER A 138 6.13 -9.70 5.99
CA SER A 138 5.13 -9.83 4.92
C SER A 138 5.51 -9.00 3.69
N LEU A 139 6.01 -7.77 3.90
CA LEU A 139 6.51 -6.95 2.80
C LEU A 139 7.77 -7.57 2.20
N GLN A 140 8.71 -8.03 3.04
CA GLN A 140 9.95 -8.66 2.55
C GLN A 140 9.62 -9.87 1.65
N GLU A 141 8.70 -10.73 2.06
CA GLU A 141 8.25 -11.88 1.26
C GLU A 141 7.65 -11.45 -0.09
N GLU A 142 6.81 -10.41 -0.08
CA GLU A 142 6.20 -9.91 -1.31
C GLU A 142 7.23 -9.28 -2.26
N ILE A 143 8.21 -8.55 -1.73
CA ILE A 143 9.29 -7.96 -2.53
C ILE A 143 10.19 -9.05 -3.14
N GLU A 144 10.50 -10.13 -2.42
CA GLU A 144 11.28 -11.22 -3.01
C GLU A 144 10.53 -11.92 -4.15
N LYS A 145 9.20 -12.08 -4.06
CA LYS A 145 8.38 -12.57 -5.19
C LYS A 145 8.48 -11.63 -6.40
N LEU A 146 8.37 -10.33 -6.19
CA LEU A 146 8.51 -9.34 -7.26
C LEU A 146 9.91 -9.34 -7.87
N ARG A 147 10.96 -9.59 -7.07
CA ARG A 147 12.34 -9.73 -7.52
C ARG A 147 12.53 -10.94 -8.43
N GLU A 148 11.93 -12.07 -8.08
CA GLU A 148 11.95 -13.29 -8.89
C GLU A 148 11.27 -13.05 -10.26
N GLU A 149 10.13 -12.36 -10.29
CA GLU A 149 9.44 -11.97 -11.52
C GLU A 149 10.31 -11.10 -12.43
N VAL A 150 11.03 -10.12 -11.87
CA VAL A 150 11.96 -9.25 -12.62
C VAL A 150 13.13 -10.06 -13.18
N THR A 151 13.68 -11.00 -12.41
CA THR A 151 14.83 -11.82 -12.82
C THR A 151 14.46 -12.85 -13.89
N SER A 152 13.22 -13.36 -13.89
CA SER A 152 12.74 -14.32 -14.89
C SER A 152 12.48 -13.71 -16.27
N GLY A 153 12.61 -12.39 -16.42
CA GLY A 153 12.54 -11.70 -17.72
C GLY A 153 11.13 -11.41 -18.22
N ASP A 154 10.12 -11.55 -17.38
CA ASP A 154 8.71 -11.32 -17.74
C ASP A 154 8.33 -9.83 -17.81
N LEU A 155 9.25 -8.92 -17.48
CA LEU A 155 9.00 -7.48 -17.44
C LEU A 155 10.14 -6.66 -18.03
N SER A 156 9.79 -5.84 -19.02
CA SER A 156 10.67 -4.77 -19.53
C SER A 156 10.96 -3.77 -18.39
N PRO A 157 12.22 -3.36 -18.18
CA PRO A 157 12.53 -2.26 -17.25
C PRO A 157 11.66 -1.06 -17.60
N LEU A 158 11.15 -0.34 -16.60
CA LEU A 158 10.62 0.99 -16.83
C LEU A 158 11.72 1.76 -17.55
N SER A 159 11.52 2.01 -18.84
CA SER A 159 12.38 2.91 -19.59
C SER A 159 12.20 4.30 -18.97
N VAL A 160 13.03 4.63 -18.00
CA VAL A 160 13.28 6.04 -17.70
C VAL A 160 13.77 6.59 -19.01
N HIS A 161 12.94 7.39 -19.67
CA HIS A 161 13.33 8.07 -20.91
C HIS A 161 14.60 8.86 -20.59
N ARG A 162 15.75 8.29 -20.95
CA ARG A 162 16.94 9.10 -21.13
C ARG A 162 16.56 10.12 -22.18
N VAL A 163 16.31 11.34 -21.74
CA VAL A 163 16.33 12.49 -22.63
C VAL A 163 17.75 12.47 -23.21
N GLN A 164 17.88 11.96 -24.43
CA GLN A 164 19.09 12.16 -25.19
C GLN A 164 19.18 13.68 -25.40
N THR A 165 20.01 14.32 -24.60
CA THR A 165 20.51 15.64 -24.96
C THR A 165 21.27 15.45 -26.26
N ASN A 166 20.63 15.79 -27.38
CA ASN A 166 21.33 16.02 -28.64
C ASN A 166 22.29 17.20 -28.41
N GLU A 167 23.50 16.90 -28.00
CA GLU A 167 24.64 17.75 -28.26
C GLU A 167 24.91 17.61 -29.77
N SER A 168 24.35 18.51 -30.57
CA SER A 168 24.74 18.73 -31.93
C SER A 168 25.09 20.22 -32.06
N ASP A 169 26.41 20.46 -32.17
CA ASP A 169 27.12 21.60 -32.75
C ASP A 169 26.72 23.01 -32.33
#